data_6cdc8a552e74ad323359c77875274ba7
#
_entry.id   6cdc8a552e74ad323359c77875274ba7
#
_cell.length_a   1.000
_cell.length_b   1.000
_cell.length_c   1.000
_cell.angle_alpha   90.00
_cell.angle_beta   90.00
_cell.angle_gamma   90.00
#
_symmetry.space_group_name_H-M   'P 1'
#
loop_
_entity.id
_entity.type
_entity.pdbx_description
1 polymer ?
#
loop_
_entity_poly.entity_id
_entity_poly.type
_entity_poly.pdbx_seq_one_letter_code
_entity_poly.pdbx_strand_id
1 'polypeptide(L)'
;MIKKIITHPGGAHKDEFLACCVLLANDSVSILRQEATDQDLSDPQVVVVDVGHRHEPQLNNFDHHQFPRDAEPTCSLSLVLSKLGIYEDARSFCPWLEVAEWFDCRGPNDTADWLGLDREVVGKLNSPIDITILQGFAKQTEHNPGEPIWEVMQMIGKELVEYITGLRGRIDEVSKIEEVWDLKHGDEEFKVIFAPRTDPSIEEVSGALGWRVKELGLEDEVYVMVYP
;
A
#
# COMPACT_ATOMS: atom_id res chain seq x y z
N MET A 1 9.97 8.61 19.59
CA MET A 1 8.71 9.27 19.20
C MET A 1 9.06 10.22 18.06
N ILE A 2 8.36 10.13 16.96
CA ILE A 2 8.57 11.00 15.78
C ILE A 2 8.13 12.42 16.13
N LYS A 3 8.85 13.41 15.63
CA LYS A 3 8.56 14.84 15.86
C LYS A 3 7.85 15.49 14.68
N LYS A 4 8.24 15.12 13.47
CA LYS A 4 7.71 15.67 12.21
C LYS A 4 8.01 14.73 11.04
N ILE A 5 7.26 14.92 9.98
CA ILE A 5 7.51 14.31 8.65
C ILE A 5 7.98 15.43 7.72
N ILE A 6 9.00 15.18 6.91
CA ILE A 6 9.44 16.07 5.82
C ILE A 6 9.23 15.35 4.49
N THR A 7 8.66 16.05 3.52
CA THR A 7 8.57 15.59 2.13
C THR A 7 8.87 16.75 1.17
N HIS A 8 9.09 16.42 -0.11
CA HIS A 8 9.54 17.41 -1.10
C HIS A 8 8.54 18.55 -1.30
N PRO A 9 9.02 19.77 -1.63
CA PRO A 9 8.16 20.90 -1.98
C PRO A 9 7.65 20.77 -3.43
N GLY A 10 6.76 21.68 -3.84
CA GLY A 10 6.28 21.77 -5.22
C GLY A 10 5.06 20.92 -5.52
N GLY A 11 5.03 20.25 -6.66
CA GLY A 11 3.93 19.35 -7.04
C GLY A 11 3.78 18.20 -6.06
N ALA A 12 2.60 17.63 -5.93
CA ALA A 12 2.39 16.46 -5.08
C ALA A 12 2.12 15.23 -5.95
N HIS A 13 2.75 14.11 -5.59
CA HIS A 13 2.53 12.82 -6.21
C HIS A 13 1.73 11.91 -5.28
N LYS A 14 1.27 10.79 -5.79
CA LYS A 14 0.42 9.88 -5.04
C LYS A 14 1.22 9.11 -3.98
N ASP A 15 2.45 8.77 -4.28
CA ASP A 15 3.30 7.95 -3.44
C ASP A 15 3.73 8.67 -2.16
N GLU A 16 4.30 9.90 -2.23
CA GLU A 16 4.69 10.63 -1.03
C GLU A 16 3.48 11.05 -0.19
N PHE A 17 2.36 11.39 -0.86
CA PHE A 17 1.11 11.67 -0.15
C PHE A 17 0.63 10.47 0.66
N LEU A 18 0.57 9.28 0.05
CA LEU A 18 0.14 8.04 0.71
C LEU A 18 1.18 7.56 1.73
N ALA A 19 2.48 7.74 1.49
CA ALA A 19 3.51 7.46 2.48
C ALA A 19 3.31 8.30 3.75
N CYS A 20 3.06 9.60 3.59
CA CYS A 20 2.69 10.47 4.71
C CYS A 20 1.40 10.02 5.41
N CYS A 21 0.37 9.61 4.66
CA CYS A 21 -0.87 9.08 5.23
C CYS A 21 -0.60 7.85 6.12
N VAL A 22 0.16 6.88 5.62
CA VAL A 22 0.51 5.65 6.35
C VAL A 22 1.29 5.96 7.63
N LEU A 23 2.23 6.92 7.57
CA LEU A 23 2.97 7.37 8.75
C LEU A 23 2.07 8.05 9.79
N LEU A 24 1.06 8.79 9.36
CA LEU A 24 0.08 9.42 10.24
C LEU A 24 -0.91 8.43 10.86
N ALA A 25 -0.98 7.19 10.41
CA ALA A 25 -1.91 6.20 10.98
C ALA A 25 -1.71 6.04 12.49
N ASN A 26 -0.46 6.07 12.95
CA ASN A 26 -0.08 5.85 14.35
C ASN A 26 0.52 7.08 15.03
N ASP A 27 0.86 8.13 14.27
CA ASP A 27 1.50 9.33 14.79
C ASP A 27 0.64 10.58 14.49
N SER A 28 0.65 11.52 15.43
CA SER A 28 -0.02 12.82 15.28
C SER A 28 1.02 13.92 15.25
N VAL A 29 1.64 14.10 14.08
CA VAL A 29 2.76 15.04 13.87
C VAL A 29 2.51 15.92 12.66
N SER A 30 3.20 17.06 12.59
CA SER A 30 3.15 17.95 11.42
C SER A 30 3.92 17.36 10.25
N ILE A 31 3.45 17.66 9.03
CA ILE A 31 4.14 17.40 7.77
C ILE A 31 4.68 18.72 7.24
N LEU A 32 5.96 18.77 6.91
CA LEU A 32 6.61 19.92 6.29
C LEU A 32 7.01 19.57 4.86
N ARG A 33 6.52 20.34 3.89
CA ARG A 33 6.87 20.20 2.47
C ARG A 33 8.02 21.15 2.12
N GLN A 34 9.25 20.65 2.27
CA GLN A 34 10.50 21.39 2.09
C GLN A 34 11.66 20.46 1.75
N GLU A 35 12.76 21.01 1.29
CA GLU A 35 14.02 20.26 1.19
C GLU A 35 14.50 19.82 2.57
N ALA A 36 14.98 18.58 2.67
CA ALA A 36 15.56 18.04 3.89
C ALA A 36 17.00 18.56 4.08
N THR A 37 17.31 19.01 5.29
CA THR A 37 18.70 19.37 5.65
C THR A 37 19.48 18.14 6.12
N ASP A 38 20.81 18.22 6.15
CA ASP A 38 21.66 17.16 6.72
C ASP A 38 21.33 16.87 8.19
N GLN A 39 20.87 17.88 8.93
CA GLN A 39 20.42 17.71 10.31
C GLN A 39 19.11 16.89 10.36
N ASP A 40 18.16 17.15 9.46
CA ASP A 40 16.91 16.39 9.39
C ASP A 40 17.21 14.92 9.03
N LEU A 41 18.05 14.69 8.03
CA LEU A 41 18.44 13.34 7.57
C LEU A 41 19.21 12.54 8.63
N SER A 42 19.82 13.20 9.60
CA SER A 42 20.60 12.57 10.67
C SER A 42 19.83 12.40 11.99
N ASP A 43 18.65 13.03 12.13
CA ASP A 43 17.80 12.91 13.33
C ASP A 43 16.78 11.77 13.17
N PRO A 44 16.93 10.64 13.90
CA PRO A 44 16.00 9.52 13.80
C PRO A 44 14.58 9.83 14.32
N GLN A 45 14.33 11.02 14.85
CA GLN A 45 13.00 11.50 15.23
C GLN A 45 12.31 12.30 14.12
N VAL A 46 13.00 12.53 13.00
CA VAL A 46 12.45 13.15 11.78
C VAL A 46 12.28 12.05 10.74
N VAL A 47 11.10 11.94 10.18
CA VAL A 47 10.87 11.05 9.04
C VAL A 47 11.02 11.87 7.76
N VAL A 48 11.85 11.42 6.84
CA VAL A 48 12.07 12.07 5.55
C VAL A 48 11.58 11.16 4.43
N VAL A 49 10.67 11.66 3.60
CA VAL A 49 9.96 10.91 2.55
C VAL A 49 10.12 11.62 1.23
N ASP A 50 10.58 10.89 0.23
CA ASP A 50 10.64 11.34 -1.17
C ASP A 50 11.48 12.59 -1.42
N VAL A 51 12.50 12.81 -0.58
CA VAL A 51 13.44 13.92 -0.66
C VAL A 51 14.73 13.58 0.08
N GLY A 52 15.85 14.18 -0.32
CA GLY A 52 17.13 14.07 0.36
C GLY A 52 18.06 12.99 -0.18
N HIS A 53 17.65 12.22 -1.19
CA HIS A 53 18.44 11.18 -1.87
C HIS A 53 19.07 10.15 -0.93
N ARG A 54 18.34 9.74 0.14
CA ARG A 54 18.77 8.71 1.08
C ARG A 54 17.67 7.71 1.39
N HIS A 55 18.05 6.44 1.34
CA HIS A 55 17.26 5.34 1.88
C HIS A 55 18.02 4.73 3.07
N GLU A 56 17.72 5.22 4.25
CA GLU A 56 18.32 4.78 5.53
C GLU A 56 17.20 4.53 6.54
N PRO A 57 16.53 3.34 6.49
CA PRO A 57 15.34 3.05 7.32
C PRO A 57 15.61 3.14 8.84
N GLN A 58 16.87 2.95 9.27
CA GLN A 58 17.28 3.10 10.67
C GLN A 58 17.27 4.56 11.15
N LEU A 59 17.33 5.52 10.21
CA LEU A 59 17.24 6.97 10.45
C LEU A 59 15.91 7.54 9.96
N ASN A 60 14.97 6.68 9.54
CA ASN A 60 13.65 7.04 8.98
C ASN A 60 13.74 7.89 7.69
N ASN A 61 14.73 7.62 6.83
CA ASN A 61 14.84 8.23 5.51
C ASN A 61 14.34 7.25 4.43
N PHE A 62 13.35 7.67 3.64
CA PHE A 62 12.63 6.88 2.65
C PHE A 62 12.55 7.62 1.31
N ASP A 63 13.69 7.74 0.65
CA ASP A 63 13.77 8.31 -0.69
C ASP A 63 14.25 7.23 -1.67
N HIS A 64 13.76 7.24 -2.89
CA HIS A 64 14.07 6.25 -3.93
C HIS A 64 14.82 6.86 -5.14
N HIS A 65 14.93 8.19 -5.23
CA HIS A 65 15.53 8.90 -6.37
C HIS A 65 17.00 8.54 -6.65
N GLN A 66 17.72 8.01 -5.68
CA GLN A 66 19.11 7.52 -5.84
C GLN A 66 19.18 6.12 -6.43
N PHE A 67 18.07 5.40 -6.58
CA PHE A 67 18.10 4.03 -7.12
C PHE A 67 18.36 4.04 -8.64
N PRO A 68 19.07 3.03 -9.16
CA PRO A 68 19.30 2.91 -10.59
C PRO A 68 17.97 2.86 -11.36
N ARG A 69 17.93 3.52 -12.52
CA ARG A 69 16.70 3.56 -13.33
C ARG A 69 16.25 2.18 -13.83
N ASP A 70 17.14 1.22 -13.94
CA ASP A 70 16.90 -0.16 -14.34
C ASP A 70 16.56 -1.09 -13.16
N ALA A 71 16.59 -0.58 -11.91
CA ALA A 71 16.13 -1.33 -10.75
C ALA A 71 14.62 -1.56 -10.81
N GLU A 72 14.12 -2.51 -10.04
CA GLU A 72 12.68 -2.73 -9.88
C GLU A 72 12.00 -1.43 -9.39
N PRO A 73 10.87 -1.01 -9.99
CA PRO A 73 10.18 0.19 -9.58
C PRO A 73 9.82 0.15 -8.09
N THR A 74 10.23 1.18 -7.39
CA THR A 74 10.06 1.30 -5.93
C THR A 74 9.85 2.76 -5.60
N CYS A 75 8.75 3.11 -4.97
CA CYS A 75 8.44 4.49 -4.57
C CYS A 75 8.55 4.68 -3.05
N SER A 76 8.47 5.90 -2.59
CA SER A 76 8.58 6.24 -1.17
C SER A 76 7.53 5.54 -0.31
N LEU A 77 6.30 5.35 -0.80
CA LEU A 77 5.26 4.56 -0.14
C LEU A 77 5.72 3.11 0.10
N SER A 78 6.30 2.46 -0.92
CA SER A 78 6.78 1.07 -0.83
C SER A 78 7.87 0.91 0.21
N LEU A 79 8.78 1.90 0.32
CA LEU A 79 9.82 1.93 1.34
C LEU A 79 9.25 2.07 2.76
N VAL A 80 8.22 2.90 2.95
CA VAL A 80 7.52 3.05 4.23
C VAL A 80 6.78 1.77 4.59
N LEU A 81 6.04 1.17 3.66
CA LEU A 81 5.32 -0.11 3.88
C LEU A 81 6.30 -1.24 4.22
N SER A 82 7.47 -1.29 3.56
CA SER A 82 8.54 -2.24 3.86
C SER A 82 9.09 -2.06 5.28
N LYS A 83 9.27 -0.82 5.73
CA LYS A 83 9.68 -0.51 7.11
C LYS A 83 8.67 -0.99 8.14
N LEU A 84 7.38 -0.95 7.80
CA LEU A 84 6.30 -1.44 8.65
C LEU A 84 6.12 -2.96 8.56
N GLY A 85 6.80 -3.64 7.65
CA GLY A 85 6.71 -5.09 7.45
C GLY A 85 5.42 -5.55 6.78
N ILE A 86 4.71 -4.66 6.07
CA ILE A 86 3.43 -4.93 5.42
C ILE A 86 3.48 -4.74 3.89
N TYR A 87 4.65 -4.55 3.30
CA TYR A 87 4.79 -4.28 1.87
C TYR A 87 4.31 -5.43 0.99
N GLU A 88 4.68 -6.67 1.30
CA GLU A 88 4.30 -7.85 0.50
C GLU A 88 2.77 -8.06 0.52
N ASP A 89 2.16 -7.86 1.67
CA ASP A 89 0.71 -7.90 1.80
C ASP A 89 0.03 -6.76 1.05
N ALA A 90 0.57 -5.55 1.19
CA ALA A 90 0.08 -4.38 0.45
C ALA A 90 0.18 -4.61 -1.06
N ARG A 91 1.28 -5.16 -1.55
CA ARG A 91 1.48 -5.46 -2.97
C ARG A 91 0.50 -6.51 -3.48
N SER A 92 0.19 -7.51 -2.66
CA SER A 92 -0.78 -8.54 -2.98
C SER A 92 -2.22 -8.01 -2.96
N PHE A 93 -2.60 -7.26 -1.92
CA PHE A 93 -3.98 -6.85 -1.68
C PHE A 93 -4.37 -5.55 -2.38
N CYS A 94 -3.39 -4.73 -2.77
CA CYS A 94 -3.57 -3.42 -3.38
C CYS A 94 -2.92 -3.37 -4.78
N PRO A 95 -3.54 -3.92 -5.84
CA PRO A 95 -2.96 -3.93 -7.19
C PRO A 95 -2.57 -2.55 -7.73
N TRP A 96 -3.20 -1.48 -7.23
CA TRP A 96 -2.87 -0.09 -7.58
C TRP A 96 -1.47 0.33 -7.08
N LEU A 97 -0.89 -0.36 -6.10
CA LEU A 97 0.44 -0.02 -5.56
C LEU A 97 1.53 -0.20 -6.62
N GLU A 98 1.52 -1.33 -7.32
CA GLU A 98 2.48 -1.57 -8.40
C GLU A 98 2.37 -0.52 -9.52
N VAL A 99 1.13 -0.11 -9.85
CA VAL A 99 0.91 0.97 -10.80
C VAL A 99 1.46 2.29 -10.28
N ALA A 100 1.32 2.60 -8.98
CA ALA A 100 1.88 3.80 -8.38
C ALA A 100 3.42 3.80 -8.43
N GLU A 101 4.07 2.67 -8.13
CA GLU A 101 5.52 2.48 -8.26
C GLU A 101 6.02 2.76 -9.68
N TRP A 102 5.33 2.20 -10.68
CA TRP A 102 5.66 2.42 -12.08
C TRP A 102 5.50 3.88 -12.50
N PHE A 103 4.39 4.51 -12.10
CA PHE A 103 4.14 5.92 -12.42
C PHE A 103 5.22 6.83 -11.88
N ASP A 104 5.61 6.62 -10.64
CA ASP A 104 6.58 7.45 -9.97
C ASP A 104 7.99 7.26 -10.53
N CYS A 105 8.45 6.01 -10.67
CA CYS A 105 9.80 5.68 -11.12
C CYS A 105 10.02 5.85 -12.63
N ARG A 106 9.00 5.58 -13.46
CA ARG A 106 9.12 5.47 -14.93
C ARG A 106 8.32 6.52 -15.68
N GLY A 107 7.36 7.11 -15.01
CA GLY A 107 6.44 8.05 -15.62
C GLY A 107 5.34 7.40 -16.45
N PRO A 108 4.39 8.19 -16.92
CA PRO A 108 3.14 7.69 -17.49
C PRO A 108 3.26 6.95 -18.83
N ASN A 109 4.32 7.22 -19.63
CA ASN A 109 4.50 6.53 -20.91
C ASN A 109 4.98 5.09 -20.70
N ASP A 110 6.05 4.92 -19.93
CA ASP A 110 6.62 3.60 -19.62
C ASP A 110 5.61 2.76 -18.86
N THR A 111 4.81 3.37 -17.97
CA THR A 111 3.71 2.69 -17.27
C THR A 111 2.63 2.21 -18.23
N ALA A 112 2.26 3.01 -19.24
CA ALA A 112 1.28 2.60 -20.24
C ALA A 112 1.80 1.41 -21.06
N ASP A 113 3.06 1.48 -21.50
CA ASP A 113 3.73 0.39 -22.24
C ASP A 113 3.78 -0.91 -21.41
N TRP A 114 4.14 -0.81 -20.14
CA TRP A 114 4.14 -1.95 -19.21
C TRP A 114 2.76 -2.57 -19.03
N LEU A 115 1.71 -1.76 -18.93
CA LEU A 115 0.31 -2.22 -18.82
C LEU A 115 -0.25 -2.76 -20.16
N GLY A 116 0.46 -2.55 -21.29
CA GLY A 116 -0.04 -2.87 -22.63
C GLY A 116 -1.23 -2.00 -23.05
N LEU A 117 -1.28 -0.75 -22.58
CA LEU A 117 -2.37 0.19 -22.80
C LEU A 117 -1.89 1.44 -23.55
N ASP A 118 -2.78 2.07 -24.32
CA ASP A 118 -2.52 3.39 -24.86
C ASP A 118 -2.38 4.44 -23.74
N ARG A 119 -1.42 5.34 -23.88
CA ARG A 119 -1.17 6.45 -22.95
C ARG A 119 -2.42 7.27 -22.61
N GLU A 120 -3.32 7.46 -23.60
CA GLU A 120 -4.58 8.17 -23.39
C GLU A 120 -5.54 7.42 -22.47
N VAL A 121 -5.54 6.09 -22.51
CA VAL A 121 -6.36 5.26 -21.63
C VAL A 121 -5.91 5.43 -20.18
N VAL A 122 -4.60 5.38 -19.94
CA VAL A 122 -4.02 5.60 -18.60
C VAL A 122 -4.40 6.97 -18.05
N GLY A 123 -4.40 8.02 -18.90
CA GLY A 123 -4.84 9.36 -18.50
C GLY A 123 -6.31 9.46 -18.09
N LYS A 124 -7.18 8.59 -18.62
CA LYS A 124 -8.62 8.54 -18.26
C LYS A 124 -8.88 7.90 -16.89
N LEU A 125 -7.90 7.21 -16.31
CA LEU A 125 -8.02 6.58 -14.98
C LEU A 125 -7.84 7.59 -13.83
N ASN A 126 -7.40 8.81 -14.11
CA ASN A 126 -7.26 9.85 -13.09
C ASN A 126 -8.63 10.29 -12.57
N SER A 127 -8.81 10.19 -11.27
CA SER A 127 -10.00 10.67 -10.57
C SER A 127 -9.88 12.15 -10.25
N PRO A 128 -10.95 12.96 -10.40
CA PRO A 128 -10.97 14.33 -9.89
C PRO A 128 -10.73 14.41 -8.38
N ILE A 129 -11.09 13.38 -7.62
CA ILE A 129 -10.85 13.31 -6.17
C ILE A 129 -9.34 13.24 -5.90
N ASP A 130 -8.61 12.35 -6.59
CA ASP A 130 -7.15 12.23 -6.47
C ASP A 130 -6.46 13.57 -6.76
N ILE A 131 -6.82 14.20 -7.90
CA ILE A 131 -6.24 15.48 -8.33
C ILE A 131 -6.53 16.57 -7.29
N THR A 132 -7.77 16.65 -6.79
CA THR A 132 -8.17 17.68 -5.83
C THR A 132 -7.44 17.52 -4.50
N ILE A 133 -7.29 16.30 -4.00
CA ILE A 133 -6.57 15.99 -2.75
C ILE A 133 -5.09 16.34 -2.90
N LEU A 134 -4.43 15.89 -3.96
CA LEU A 134 -3.02 16.17 -4.21
C LEU A 134 -2.76 17.67 -4.40
N GLN A 135 -3.64 18.38 -5.12
CA GLN A 135 -3.54 19.85 -5.22
C GLN A 135 -3.75 20.54 -3.88
N GLY A 136 -4.65 20.04 -3.04
CA GLY A 136 -4.87 20.54 -1.68
C GLY A 136 -3.61 20.39 -0.83
N PHE A 137 -2.98 19.23 -0.89
CA PHE A 137 -1.73 18.93 -0.20
C PHE A 137 -0.55 19.80 -0.74
N ALA A 138 -0.46 19.99 -2.05
CA ALA A 138 0.59 20.79 -2.68
C ALA A 138 0.53 22.30 -2.38
N LYS A 139 -0.66 22.82 -2.02
CA LYS A 139 -0.86 24.27 -1.82
C LYS A 139 -0.23 24.84 -0.56
N GLN A 140 0.05 24.00 0.41
CA GLN A 140 0.59 24.40 1.70
C GLN A 140 1.98 23.79 1.89
N THR A 141 2.85 24.49 2.58
CA THR A 141 4.20 24.02 2.95
C THR A 141 4.20 23.31 4.30
N GLU A 142 3.12 23.38 5.04
CA GLU A 142 2.96 22.76 6.36
C GLU A 142 1.52 22.26 6.52
N HIS A 143 1.36 21.06 7.07
CA HIS A 143 0.08 20.48 7.45
C HIS A 143 0.13 20.04 8.90
N ASN A 144 -0.80 20.54 9.70
CA ASN A 144 -0.82 20.31 11.14
C ASN A 144 -2.03 19.49 11.58
N PRO A 145 -1.91 18.72 12.68
CA PRO A 145 -3.06 18.06 13.30
C PRO A 145 -4.25 19.01 13.49
N GLY A 146 -5.44 18.53 13.10
CA GLY A 146 -6.68 19.31 13.14
C GLY A 146 -7.00 20.12 11.88
N GLU A 147 -6.08 20.20 10.91
CA GLU A 147 -6.37 20.80 9.60
C GLU A 147 -7.12 19.81 8.69
N PRO A 148 -8.08 20.25 7.85
CA PRO A 148 -8.93 19.35 7.08
C PRO A 148 -8.17 18.34 6.22
N ILE A 149 -7.09 18.76 5.53
CA ILE A 149 -6.30 17.85 4.68
C ILE A 149 -5.52 16.85 5.54
N TRP A 150 -4.99 17.30 6.67
CA TRP A 150 -4.26 16.45 7.61
C TRP A 150 -5.17 15.36 8.20
N GLU A 151 -6.39 15.70 8.59
CA GLU A 151 -7.39 14.75 9.11
C GLU A 151 -7.78 13.71 8.06
N VAL A 152 -7.96 14.14 6.80
CA VAL A 152 -8.21 13.22 5.67
C VAL A 152 -7.02 12.28 5.45
N MET A 153 -5.80 12.80 5.52
CA MET A 153 -4.59 11.99 5.38
C MET A 153 -4.48 10.95 6.49
N GLN A 154 -4.72 11.33 7.73
CA GLN A 154 -4.69 10.38 8.86
C GLN A 154 -5.78 9.30 8.71
N MET A 155 -6.98 9.68 8.29
CA MET A 155 -8.07 8.74 8.02
C MET A 155 -7.66 7.74 6.93
N ILE A 156 -7.15 8.21 5.79
CA ILE A 156 -6.69 7.35 4.69
C ILE A 156 -5.61 6.39 5.18
N GLY A 157 -4.64 6.87 5.95
CA GLY A 157 -3.56 6.04 6.48
C GLY A 157 -4.06 4.95 7.41
N LYS A 158 -4.95 5.28 8.34
CA LYS A 158 -5.56 4.29 9.27
C LYS A 158 -6.33 3.22 8.50
N GLU A 159 -7.22 3.62 7.61
CA GLU A 159 -8.02 2.69 6.81
C GLU A 159 -7.14 1.78 5.93
N LEU A 160 -6.10 2.32 5.31
CA LEU A 160 -5.20 1.54 4.46
C LEU A 160 -4.40 0.51 5.28
N VAL A 161 -3.82 0.92 6.40
CA VAL A 161 -3.06 0.01 7.29
C VAL A 161 -3.99 -1.05 7.88
N GLU A 162 -5.18 -0.66 8.33
CA GLU A 162 -6.18 -1.59 8.87
C GLU A 162 -6.66 -2.58 7.81
N TYR A 163 -6.92 -2.14 6.58
CA TYR A 163 -7.29 -3.01 5.48
C TYR A 163 -6.22 -4.09 5.23
N ILE A 164 -4.95 -3.69 5.10
CA ILE A 164 -3.85 -4.62 4.82
C ILE A 164 -3.65 -5.60 5.98
N THR A 165 -3.50 -5.09 7.19
CA THR A 165 -3.20 -5.92 8.37
C THR A 165 -4.40 -6.76 8.81
N GLY A 166 -5.60 -6.21 8.71
CA GLY A 166 -6.83 -6.93 9.04
C GLY A 166 -7.12 -8.07 8.07
N LEU A 167 -6.91 -7.85 6.74
CA LEU A 167 -7.06 -8.92 5.76
C LEU A 167 -6.01 -10.02 5.98
N ARG A 168 -4.74 -9.67 6.23
CA ARG A 168 -3.69 -10.64 6.58
C ARG A 168 -4.08 -11.44 7.83
N GLY A 169 -4.54 -10.79 8.87
CA GLY A 169 -4.99 -11.45 10.08
C GLY A 169 -6.10 -12.47 9.83
N ARG A 170 -7.11 -12.11 9.02
CA ARG A 170 -8.19 -13.04 8.65
C ARG A 170 -7.70 -14.23 7.81
N ILE A 171 -6.79 -14.00 6.87
CA ILE A 171 -6.16 -15.06 6.08
C ILE A 171 -5.40 -16.02 6.99
N ASP A 172 -4.62 -15.50 7.94
CA ASP A 172 -3.85 -16.29 8.89
C ASP A 172 -4.76 -17.10 9.85
N GLU A 173 -5.92 -16.56 10.24
CA GLU A 173 -6.92 -17.29 11.03
C GLU A 173 -7.55 -18.42 10.22
N VAL A 174 -7.98 -18.15 8.99
CA VAL A 174 -8.57 -19.15 8.10
C VAL A 174 -7.56 -20.25 7.78
N SER A 175 -6.30 -19.92 7.57
CA SER A 175 -5.24 -20.89 7.25
C SER A 175 -5.03 -21.96 8.33
N LYS A 176 -5.45 -21.71 9.57
CA LYS A 176 -5.34 -22.64 10.70
C LYS A 176 -6.47 -23.64 10.76
N ILE A 177 -7.58 -23.38 10.05
CA ILE A 177 -8.82 -24.16 10.15
C ILE A 177 -9.32 -24.67 8.80
N GLU A 178 -8.75 -24.20 7.70
CA GLU A 178 -9.16 -24.60 6.37
C GLU A 178 -8.83 -26.07 6.08
N GLU A 179 -9.67 -26.70 5.30
CA GLU A 179 -9.45 -28.04 4.74
C GLU A 179 -9.63 -27.98 3.23
N VAL A 180 -8.77 -28.66 2.49
CA VAL A 180 -8.92 -28.84 1.04
C VAL A 180 -9.29 -30.29 0.76
N TRP A 181 -10.42 -30.47 0.10
CA TRP A 181 -10.93 -31.80 -0.25
C TRP A 181 -10.85 -32.04 -1.74
N ASP A 182 -10.34 -33.22 -2.12
CA ASP A 182 -10.42 -33.72 -3.48
C ASP A 182 -11.76 -34.43 -3.65
N LEU A 183 -12.57 -33.95 -4.57
CA LEU A 183 -13.88 -34.52 -4.88
C LEU A 183 -13.95 -34.96 -6.35
N LYS A 184 -14.85 -35.89 -6.60
CA LYS A 184 -15.11 -36.42 -7.93
C LYS A 184 -16.61 -36.43 -8.22
N HIS A 185 -16.98 -35.91 -9.39
CA HIS A 185 -18.35 -35.99 -9.90
C HIS A 185 -18.35 -36.51 -11.35
N GLY A 186 -18.77 -37.73 -11.55
CA GLY A 186 -18.61 -38.40 -12.84
C GLY A 186 -17.13 -38.66 -13.15
N ASP A 187 -16.67 -38.15 -14.27
CA ASP A 187 -15.28 -38.22 -14.70
C ASP A 187 -14.47 -36.96 -14.36
N GLU A 188 -15.10 -35.96 -13.77
CA GLU A 188 -14.47 -34.71 -13.38
C GLU A 188 -13.95 -34.78 -11.94
N GLU A 189 -12.70 -34.37 -11.74
CA GLU A 189 -12.07 -34.20 -10.42
C GLU A 189 -11.88 -32.71 -10.14
N PHE A 190 -12.19 -32.27 -8.93
CA PHE A 190 -12.06 -30.89 -8.50
C PHE A 190 -11.79 -30.79 -7.00
N LYS A 191 -11.33 -29.62 -6.58
CA LYS A 191 -11.10 -29.33 -5.16
C LYS A 191 -12.21 -28.45 -4.58
N VAL A 192 -12.44 -28.66 -3.30
CA VAL A 192 -13.29 -27.82 -2.46
C VAL A 192 -12.46 -27.32 -1.31
N ILE A 193 -12.49 -26.03 -1.03
CA ILE A 193 -11.94 -25.48 0.20
C ILE A 193 -13.05 -25.24 1.22
N PHE A 194 -12.87 -25.72 2.42
CA PHE A 194 -13.84 -25.67 3.52
C PHE A 194 -13.25 -24.96 4.73
N ALA A 195 -14.01 -24.03 5.33
CA ALA A 195 -13.71 -23.45 6.62
C ALA A 195 -14.88 -23.74 7.58
N PRO A 196 -14.65 -24.42 8.71
CA PRO A 196 -15.70 -24.66 9.70
C PRO A 196 -16.07 -23.36 10.42
N ARG A 197 -17.26 -23.35 11.05
CA ARG A 197 -17.66 -22.27 11.95
C ARG A 197 -16.77 -22.23 13.17
N THR A 198 -16.32 -21.04 13.52
CA THR A 198 -15.52 -20.77 14.74
C THR A 198 -16.32 -20.00 15.78
N ASP A 199 -15.81 -19.95 17.01
CA ASP A 199 -16.32 -19.11 18.09
C ASP A 199 -15.12 -18.40 18.78
N PRO A 200 -14.97 -17.08 18.64
CA PRO A 200 -15.80 -16.18 17.81
C PRO A 200 -15.71 -16.49 16.32
N SER A 201 -16.74 -16.06 15.57
CA SER A 201 -16.74 -16.21 14.10
C SER A 201 -15.71 -15.29 13.45
N ILE A 202 -15.00 -15.81 12.44
CA ILE A 202 -14.11 -15.01 11.61
C ILE A 202 -14.98 -14.14 10.68
N GLU A 203 -14.70 -12.86 10.64
CA GLU A 203 -15.38 -11.93 9.72
C GLU A 203 -14.89 -12.11 8.28
N GLU A 204 -15.76 -11.89 7.31
CA GLU A 204 -15.44 -11.93 5.87
C GLU A 204 -14.68 -13.21 5.43
N VAL A 205 -15.03 -14.37 6.00
CA VAL A 205 -14.39 -15.67 5.72
C VAL A 205 -14.25 -15.95 4.22
N SER A 206 -15.27 -15.62 3.43
CA SER A 206 -15.27 -15.86 1.96
C SER A 206 -14.11 -15.14 1.26
N GLY A 207 -13.85 -13.89 1.63
CA GLY A 207 -12.73 -13.11 1.10
C GLY A 207 -11.38 -13.72 1.50
N ALA A 208 -11.23 -14.08 2.76
CA ALA A 208 -10.01 -14.72 3.26
C ALA A 208 -9.76 -16.09 2.60
N LEU A 209 -10.80 -16.92 2.39
CA LEU A 209 -10.69 -18.18 1.66
C LEU A 209 -10.26 -17.96 0.21
N GLY A 210 -10.80 -16.95 -0.48
CA GLY A 210 -10.39 -16.62 -1.84
C GLY A 210 -8.89 -16.28 -1.92
N TRP A 211 -8.36 -15.57 -0.93
CA TRP A 211 -6.91 -15.30 -0.84
C TRP A 211 -6.11 -16.56 -0.51
N ARG A 212 -6.64 -17.43 0.35
CA ARG A 212 -5.99 -18.72 0.64
C ARG A 212 -5.88 -19.60 -0.59
N VAL A 213 -6.91 -19.65 -1.43
CA VAL A 213 -6.88 -20.37 -2.71
C VAL A 213 -5.71 -19.87 -3.58
N LYS A 214 -5.51 -18.54 -3.66
CA LYS A 214 -4.37 -17.95 -4.39
C LYS A 214 -3.02 -18.30 -3.75
N GLU A 215 -2.87 -18.18 -2.44
CA GLU A 215 -1.62 -18.51 -1.74
C GLU A 215 -1.24 -19.99 -1.86
N LEU A 216 -2.24 -20.87 -1.98
CA LEU A 216 -2.05 -22.29 -2.21
C LEU A 216 -1.79 -22.64 -3.69
N GLY A 217 -1.95 -21.68 -4.61
CA GLY A 217 -1.83 -21.89 -6.06
C GLY A 217 -2.93 -22.81 -6.62
N LEU A 218 -4.14 -22.73 -6.07
CA LEU A 218 -5.25 -23.63 -6.38
C LEU A 218 -6.38 -22.93 -7.15
N GLU A 219 -6.16 -21.76 -7.75
CA GLU A 219 -7.19 -20.97 -8.44
C GLU A 219 -7.89 -21.74 -9.55
N ASP A 220 -7.15 -22.60 -10.26
CA ASP A 220 -7.67 -23.40 -11.38
C ASP A 220 -8.28 -24.73 -10.93
N GLU A 221 -8.10 -25.14 -9.66
CA GLU A 221 -8.53 -26.44 -9.15
C GLU A 221 -9.70 -26.33 -8.17
N VAL A 222 -9.83 -25.22 -7.42
CA VAL A 222 -10.90 -25.00 -6.44
C VAL A 222 -12.12 -24.38 -7.11
N TYR A 223 -13.19 -25.18 -7.26
CA TYR A 223 -14.46 -24.73 -7.85
C TYR A 223 -15.51 -24.32 -6.81
N VAL A 224 -15.34 -24.75 -5.56
CA VAL A 224 -16.32 -24.50 -4.50
C VAL A 224 -15.62 -24.08 -3.21
N MET A 225 -16.11 -23.00 -2.61
CA MET A 225 -15.76 -22.60 -1.26
C MET A 225 -16.96 -22.83 -0.34
N VAL A 226 -16.74 -23.52 0.79
CA VAL A 226 -17.77 -23.82 1.79
C VAL A 226 -17.37 -23.16 3.13
N TYR A 227 -18.25 -22.33 3.64
CA TYR A 227 -18.04 -21.59 4.90
C TYR A 227 -19.39 -21.32 5.58
N PRO A 228 -19.42 -20.95 6.89
CA PRO A 228 -20.66 -20.71 7.66
C PRO A 228 -21.50 -19.57 7.13
#